data_7e9bf016f4f822c1632fbfe6d2e32e79
#
_entry.id   7e9bf016f4f822c1632fbfe6d2e32e79
#
_cell.length_a   1.000
_cell.length_b   1.000
_cell.length_c   1.000
_cell.angle_alpha   90.00
_cell.angle_beta   90.00
_cell.angle_gamma   90.00
#
_symmetry.space_group_name_H-M   'P 1'
#
loop_
_entity.id
_entity.type
_entity.pdbx_description
1 polymer ?
#
loop_
_entity_poly.entity_id
_entity_poly.type
_entity_poly.pdbx_seq_one_letter_code
_entity_poly.pdbx_strand_id
1 'polypeptide(L)'
;ARAGVTMDELNGVCWSTVNQGLERDFKSIGGECELQYDERPHGVGHLMGEQEHDGDPFRNYLQQPMQPGWMISNEPGLYGEFKLRVKGKTYSEKIGIRIEDNLVITKKGCLNLSSQIPKTVKQLEKLMARKK
;
A
#
# COMPACT_ATOMS: atom_id res chain seq x y z
N ALA A 1 -3.36 2.85 -11.14
CA ALA A 1 -4.83 2.87 -11.32
C ALA A 1 -5.20 3.71 -12.54
N ARG A 2 -6.22 3.32 -13.28
CA ARG A 2 -6.78 4.04 -14.44
C ARG A 2 -8.14 3.45 -14.81
N ALA A 3 -8.90 4.16 -15.63
CA ALA A 3 -10.14 3.63 -16.19
C ALA A 3 -9.91 2.33 -16.99
N GLY A 4 -10.86 1.42 -16.92
CA GLY A 4 -10.81 0.12 -17.59
C GLY A 4 -10.10 -0.99 -16.84
N VAL A 5 -9.32 -0.68 -15.81
CA VAL A 5 -8.70 -1.65 -14.88
C VAL A 5 -9.69 -1.93 -13.74
N THR A 6 -9.74 -3.17 -13.26
CA THR A 6 -10.56 -3.53 -12.08
C THR A 6 -9.79 -3.32 -10.77
N MET A 7 -10.52 -3.25 -9.66
CA MET A 7 -9.89 -3.23 -8.33
C MET A 7 -9.15 -4.54 -8.03
N ASP A 8 -9.66 -5.68 -8.53
CA ASP A 8 -9.01 -6.99 -8.36
C ASP A 8 -7.66 -7.05 -9.10
N GLU A 9 -7.58 -6.50 -10.32
CA GLU A 9 -6.31 -6.38 -11.04
C GLU A 9 -5.33 -5.45 -10.31
N LEU A 10 -5.81 -4.30 -9.82
CA LEU A 10 -4.99 -3.37 -9.04
C LEU A 10 -4.44 -4.04 -7.77
N ASN A 11 -5.28 -4.82 -7.09
CA ASN A 11 -4.94 -5.62 -5.93
C ASN A 11 -3.78 -6.59 -6.23
N GLY A 12 -3.88 -7.36 -7.30
CA GLY A 12 -2.84 -8.30 -7.73
C GLY A 12 -1.50 -7.60 -8.03
N VAL A 13 -1.53 -6.50 -8.78
CA VAL A 13 -0.33 -5.72 -9.10
C VAL A 13 0.31 -5.11 -7.85
N CYS A 14 -0.50 -4.58 -6.93
CA CYS A 14 -0.02 -3.96 -5.71
C CYS A 14 0.77 -4.95 -4.85
N TRP A 15 0.14 -6.07 -4.48
CA TRP A 15 0.78 -7.05 -3.59
C TRP A 15 1.97 -7.74 -4.23
N SER A 16 1.91 -8.04 -5.51
CA SER A 16 3.09 -8.54 -6.26
C SER A 16 4.26 -7.54 -6.19
N THR A 17 3.99 -6.25 -6.35
CA THR A 17 5.03 -5.20 -6.28
C THR A 17 5.64 -5.08 -4.88
N VAL A 18 4.81 -5.11 -3.84
CA VAL A 18 5.28 -5.04 -2.44
C VAL A 18 6.15 -6.24 -2.12
N ASN A 19 5.68 -7.46 -2.41
CA ASN A 19 6.40 -8.69 -2.09
C ASN A 19 7.74 -8.80 -2.83
N GLN A 20 7.76 -8.51 -4.14
CA GLN A 20 8.99 -8.47 -4.93
C GLN A 20 9.96 -7.38 -4.44
N GLY A 21 9.43 -6.24 -4.01
CA GLY A 21 10.22 -5.16 -3.41
C GLY A 21 10.92 -5.61 -2.13
N LEU A 22 10.18 -6.25 -1.23
CA LEU A 22 10.72 -6.81 0.00
C LEU A 22 11.84 -7.82 -0.26
N GLU A 23 11.59 -8.82 -1.12
CA GLU A 23 12.59 -9.83 -1.46
C GLU A 23 13.87 -9.20 -2.03
N ARG A 24 13.74 -8.25 -2.94
CA ARG A 24 14.88 -7.53 -3.52
C ARG A 24 15.66 -6.77 -2.46
N ASP A 25 14.98 -6.02 -1.60
CA ASP A 25 15.60 -5.16 -0.63
C ASP A 25 16.33 -5.99 0.46
N PHE A 26 15.73 -7.09 0.91
CA PHE A 26 16.40 -8.01 1.85
C PHE A 26 17.60 -8.72 1.23
N LYS A 27 17.51 -9.17 -0.03
CA LYS A 27 18.68 -9.72 -0.73
C LYS A 27 19.82 -8.71 -0.83
N SER A 28 19.54 -7.44 -0.99
CA SER A 28 20.56 -6.38 -1.09
C SER A 28 21.31 -6.14 0.21
N ILE A 29 20.73 -6.43 1.36
CA ILE A 29 21.36 -6.27 2.68
C ILE A 29 22.42 -7.33 2.96
N GLY A 30 22.38 -8.46 2.24
CA GLY A 30 23.39 -9.54 2.38
C GLY A 30 23.35 -10.26 3.72
N GLY A 31 22.21 -10.31 4.39
CA GLY A 31 21.97 -11.01 5.64
C GLY A 31 21.01 -12.19 5.48
N GLU A 32 20.93 -13.01 6.51
CA GLU A 32 19.85 -13.99 6.64
C GLU A 32 18.60 -13.27 7.12
N CYS A 33 17.50 -13.44 6.40
CA CYS A 33 16.23 -12.83 6.76
C CYS A 33 15.16 -13.89 6.92
N GLU A 34 14.46 -13.83 8.04
CA GLU A 34 13.27 -14.61 8.33
C GLU A 34 12.09 -13.66 8.38
N LEU A 35 11.13 -13.85 7.47
CA LEU A 35 9.93 -13.05 7.35
C LEU A 35 8.72 -13.91 7.70
N GLN A 36 7.95 -13.48 8.68
CA GLN A 36 6.63 -14.01 9.00
C GLN A 36 5.61 -12.90 8.81
N TYR A 37 5.12 -12.74 7.59
CA TYR A 37 4.17 -11.69 7.23
C TYR A 37 3.08 -12.22 6.32
N ASP A 38 1.97 -11.51 6.29
CA ASP A 38 0.89 -11.78 5.36
C ASP A 38 1.18 -11.08 4.02
N GLU A 39 1.38 -11.89 2.97
CA GLU A 39 1.66 -11.38 1.62
C GLU A 39 0.47 -10.63 1.00
N ARG A 40 -0.72 -10.81 1.55
CA ARG A 40 -1.97 -10.19 1.08
C ARG A 40 -2.93 -9.95 2.25
N PRO A 41 -2.61 -9.02 3.16
CA PRO A 41 -3.32 -8.88 4.43
C PRO A 41 -4.75 -8.35 4.27
N HIS A 42 -5.05 -7.63 3.19
CA HIS A 42 -6.37 -7.05 2.90
C HIS A 42 -6.50 -6.65 1.43
N GLY A 43 -7.64 -6.12 1.03
CA GLY A 43 -7.80 -5.44 -0.26
C GLY A 43 -6.93 -4.19 -0.33
N VAL A 44 -6.34 -3.90 -1.50
CA VAL A 44 -5.48 -2.71 -1.66
C VAL A 44 -6.24 -1.40 -1.49
N GLY A 45 -7.56 -1.45 -1.50
CA GLY A 45 -8.42 -0.29 -1.33
C GLY A 45 -9.88 -0.61 -1.56
N HIS A 46 -10.70 0.43 -1.51
CA HIS A 46 -12.15 0.37 -1.69
C HIS A 46 -12.66 1.59 -2.46
N LEU A 47 -13.89 1.50 -2.94
CA LEU A 47 -14.61 2.64 -3.50
C LEU A 47 -14.96 3.61 -2.38
N MET A 48 -14.83 4.90 -2.66
CA MET A 48 -15.19 6.00 -1.77
C MET A 48 -16.28 6.87 -2.44
N GLY A 49 -17.26 7.28 -1.66
CA GLY A 49 -18.36 8.13 -2.12
C GLY A 49 -19.01 8.87 -0.97
N GLU A 50 -20.31 8.70 -0.78
CA GLU A 50 -21.00 9.24 0.39
C GLU A 50 -20.56 8.56 1.70
N GLN A 51 -20.05 7.33 1.58
CA GLN A 51 -19.50 6.57 2.69
C GLN A 51 -18.01 6.32 2.46
N GLU A 52 -17.29 6.08 3.55
CA GLU A 52 -15.87 5.69 3.49
C GLU A 52 -15.69 4.40 2.68
N HIS A 53 -16.48 3.37 2.97
CA HIS A 53 -16.57 2.15 2.18
C HIS A 53 -17.87 2.18 1.38
N ASP A 54 -17.82 2.79 0.21
CA ASP A 54 -18.96 2.93 -0.67
C ASP A 54 -19.11 1.77 -1.67
N GLY A 55 -20.17 1.79 -2.45
CA GLY A 55 -20.50 0.79 -3.45
C GLY A 55 -21.59 -0.16 -3.00
N ASP A 56 -21.80 -1.23 -3.76
CA ASP A 56 -22.84 -2.21 -3.47
C ASP A 56 -22.45 -3.17 -2.33
N PRO A 57 -23.43 -3.68 -1.56
CA PRO A 57 -23.19 -4.57 -0.41
C PRO A 57 -22.42 -5.86 -0.77
N PHE A 58 -22.51 -6.30 -2.02
CA PHE A 58 -21.86 -7.51 -2.52
C PHE A 58 -20.47 -7.23 -3.10
N ARG A 59 -20.03 -5.98 -3.08
CA ARG A 59 -18.74 -5.53 -3.62
C ARG A 59 -18.50 -5.91 -5.09
N ASN A 60 -19.56 -5.97 -5.89
CA ASN A 60 -19.46 -6.27 -7.33
C ASN A 60 -18.55 -5.29 -8.07
N TYR A 61 -18.40 -4.06 -7.57
CA TYR A 61 -17.51 -3.06 -8.12
C TYR A 61 -16.04 -3.51 -8.20
N LEU A 62 -15.61 -4.48 -7.36
CA LEU A 62 -14.22 -4.97 -7.38
C LEU A 62 -13.84 -5.58 -8.72
N GLN A 63 -14.79 -6.22 -9.39
CA GLN A 63 -14.62 -6.89 -10.68
C GLN A 63 -15.08 -6.03 -11.87
N GLN A 64 -15.66 -4.86 -11.61
CA GLN A 64 -16.06 -3.94 -12.66
C GLN A 64 -14.90 -3.06 -13.10
N PRO A 65 -14.76 -2.79 -14.42
CA PRO A 65 -13.79 -1.82 -14.91
C PRO A 65 -14.05 -0.44 -14.30
N MET A 66 -13.05 0.10 -13.60
CA MET A 66 -13.15 1.43 -12.99
C MET A 66 -13.51 2.48 -14.04
N GLN A 67 -14.38 3.40 -13.68
CA GLN A 67 -14.84 4.48 -14.56
C GLN A 67 -14.14 5.79 -14.21
N PRO A 68 -13.94 6.71 -15.18
CA PRO A 68 -13.50 8.07 -14.87
C PRO A 68 -14.48 8.73 -13.90
N GLY A 69 -13.93 9.38 -12.87
CA GLY A 69 -14.70 10.00 -11.79
C GLY A 69 -14.85 9.13 -10.54
N TRP A 70 -14.56 7.83 -10.62
CA TRP A 70 -14.51 7.01 -9.42
C TRP A 70 -13.42 7.52 -8.49
N MET A 71 -13.72 7.55 -7.20
CA MET A 71 -12.75 7.79 -6.14
C MET A 71 -12.51 6.50 -5.36
N ILE A 72 -11.25 6.15 -5.19
CA ILE A 72 -10.84 4.94 -4.49
C ILE A 72 -9.75 5.25 -3.47
N SER A 73 -9.68 4.48 -2.39
CA SER A 73 -8.48 4.39 -1.58
C SER A 73 -7.44 3.50 -2.27
N ASN A 74 -6.16 3.74 -1.96
CA ASN A 74 -5.04 2.87 -2.31
C ASN A 74 -4.13 2.81 -1.09
N GLU A 75 -4.21 1.72 -0.34
CA GLU A 75 -3.75 1.62 1.04
C GLU A 75 -2.91 0.35 1.31
N PRO A 76 -1.84 0.11 0.51
CA PRO A 76 -0.97 -1.02 0.78
C PRO A 76 -0.38 -0.95 2.19
N GLY A 77 -0.29 -2.10 2.84
CA GLY A 77 0.27 -2.23 4.17
C GLY A 77 1.22 -3.41 4.29
N LEU A 78 2.09 -3.35 5.27
CA LEU A 78 3.03 -4.39 5.64
C LEU A 78 2.83 -4.75 7.10
N TYR A 79 2.47 -6.01 7.38
CA TYR A 79 2.16 -6.49 8.72
C TYR A 79 2.85 -7.83 8.95
N GLY A 80 3.62 -7.94 10.04
CA GLY A 80 4.26 -9.20 10.36
C GLY A 80 5.43 -9.07 11.32
N GLU A 81 6.13 -10.18 11.50
CA GLU A 81 7.35 -10.26 12.28
C GLU A 81 8.55 -10.43 11.34
N PHE A 82 9.53 -9.57 11.54
CA PHE A 82 10.72 -9.48 10.70
C PHE A 82 11.95 -9.72 11.56
N LYS A 83 12.71 -10.75 11.22
CA LYS A 83 14.01 -11.02 11.83
C LYS A 83 15.08 -10.91 10.76
N LEU A 84 16.07 -10.09 11.02
CA LEU A 84 17.22 -9.89 10.17
C LEU A 84 18.49 -10.19 10.93
N ARG A 85 19.30 -11.13 10.44
CA ARG A 85 20.64 -11.42 10.97
C ARG A 85 21.68 -10.93 9.96
N VAL A 86 22.41 -9.89 10.35
CA VAL A 86 23.46 -9.30 9.52
C VAL A 86 24.69 -8.99 10.36
N LYS A 87 25.89 -9.36 9.88
CA LYS A 87 27.18 -9.11 10.56
C LYS A 87 27.18 -9.52 12.05
N GLY A 88 26.61 -10.69 12.35
CA GLY A 88 26.54 -11.23 13.71
C GLY A 88 25.52 -10.56 14.65
N LYS A 89 24.75 -9.59 14.16
CA LYS A 89 23.67 -8.96 14.93
C LYS A 89 22.30 -9.45 14.43
N THR A 90 21.39 -9.65 15.37
CA THR A 90 19.99 -9.98 15.07
C THR A 90 19.12 -8.78 15.41
N TYR A 91 18.31 -8.38 14.47
CA TYR A 91 17.25 -7.41 14.62
C TYR A 91 15.92 -8.15 14.52
N SER A 92 14.99 -7.86 15.41
CA SER A 92 13.64 -8.45 15.40
C SER A 92 12.62 -7.36 15.70
N GLU A 93 11.68 -7.19 14.78
CA GLU A 93 10.64 -6.18 14.90
C GLU A 93 9.29 -6.76 14.47
N LYS A 94 8.23 -6.39 15.19
CA LYS A 94 6.85 -6.57 14.74
C LYS A 94 6.38 -5.26 14.13
N ILE A 95 6.04 -5.31 12.86
CA ILE A 95 5.74 -4.12 12.05
C ILE A 95 4.26 -4.15 11.63
N GLY A 96 3.61 -2.99 11.73
CA GLY A 96 2.31 -2.71 11.12
C GLY A 96 2.37 -1.31 10.52
N ILE A 97 2.57 -1.22 9.21
CA ILE A 97 2.66 0.04 8.47
C ILE A 97 1.66 0.01 7.32
N ARG A 98 0.84 1.05 7.21
CA ARG A 98 -0.04 1.30 6.07
C ARG A 98 0.23 2.69 5.54
N ILE A 99 0.31 2.81 4.23
CA ILE A 99 0.37 4.10 3.53
C ILE A 99 -0.84 4.18 2.63
N GLU A 100 -1.65 5.21 2.82
CA GLU A 100 -2.90 5.39 2.11
C GLU A 100 -2.89 6.64 1.25
N ASP A 101 -3.38 6.50 0.04
CA ASP A 101 -3.65 7.58 -0.89
C ASP A 101 -5.09 7.51 -1.41
N ASN A 102 -5.71 8.69 -1.56
CA ASN A 102 -7.02 8.83 -2.18
C ASN A 102 -6.84 9.20 -3.65
N LEU A 103 -7.38 8.37 -4.53
CA LEU A 103 -7.18 8.48 -5.98
C LEU A 103 -8.50 8.75 -6.69
N VAL A 104 -8.53 9.77 -7.55
CA VAL A 104 -9.62 9.96 -8.52
C VAL A 104 -9.22 9.35 -9.85
N ILE A 105 -10.01 8.42 -10.35
CA ILE A 105 -9.75 7.74 -11.62
C ILE A 105 -10.01 8.70 -12.79
N THR A 106 -9.08 8.73 -13.73
CA THR A 106 -9.20 9.51 -14.96
C THR A 106 -9.16 8.58 -16.17
N LYS A 107 -9.44 9.10 -17.37
CA LYS A 107 -9.36 8.32 -18.62
C LYS A 107 -8.00 7.70 -18.88
N LYS A 108 -6.91 8.34 -18.45
CA LYS A 108 -5.54 7.92 -18.77
C LYS A 108 -4.69 7.52 -17.57
N GLY A 109 -5.20 7.69 -16.35
CA GLY A 109 -4.46 7.43 -15.11
C GLY A 109 -5.32 7.73 -13.89
N CYS A 110 -4.70 8.32 -12.87
CA CYS A 110 -5.40 8.80 -11.67
C CYS A 110 -4.79 10.10 -11.17
N LEU A 111 -5.60 10.86 -10.45
CA LEU A 111 -5.17 12.02 -9.68
C LEU A 111 -5.05 11.60 -8.22
N ASN A 112 -3.86 11.75 -7.62
CA ASN A 112 -3.64 11.49 -6.21
C ASN A 112 -3.96 12.77 -5.41
N LEU A 113 -5.06 12.73 -4.64
CA LEU A 113 -5.52 13.86 -3.82
C LEU A 113 -4.67 14.05 -2.57
N SER A 114 -4.02 13.00 -2.09
CA SER A 114 -3.18 12.99 -0.88
C SER A 114 -1.67 13.05 -1.19
N SER A 115 -1.28 13.43 -2.41
CA SER A 115 0.11 13.50 -2.85
C SER A 115 1.00 14.41 -2.00
N GLN A 116 0.42 15.41 -1.34
CA GLN A 116 1.15 16.37 -0.48
C GLN A 116 1.37 15.87 0.95
N ILE A 117 0.72 14.77 1.34
CA ILE A 117 0.86 14.21 2.69
C ILE A 117 2.24 13.55 2.82
N PRO A 118 3.04 13.89 3.83
CA PRO A 118 4.32 13.23 4.09
C PRO A 118 4.17 11.73 4.32
N LYS A 119 4.95 10.91 3.60
CA LYS A 119 4.88 9.45 3.68
C LYS A 119 6.25 8.78 3.86
N THR A 120 7.31 9.42 3.40
CA THR A 120 8.66 8.85 3.59
C THR A 120 9.15 9.07 5.01
N VAL A 121 10.01 8.18 5.52
CA VAL A 121 10.66 8.30 6.84
C VAL A 121 11.23 9.71 7.03
N LYS A 122 12.01 10.19 6.06
CA LYS A 122 12.63 11.53 6.12
C LYS A 122 11.61 12.68 6.22
N GLN A 123 10.48 12.57 5.52
CA GLN A 123 9.42 13.59 5.56
C GLN A 123 8.71 13.57 6.92
N LEU A 124 8.42 12.39 7.45
CA LEU A 124 7.78 12.21 8.75
C LEU A 124 8.68 12.69 9.89
N GLU A 125 9.95 12.30 9.89
CA GLU A 125 10.93 12.79 10.87
C GLU A 125 11.06 14.32 10.84
N LYS A 126 11.13 14.91 9.64
CA LYS A 126 11.17 16.38 9.48
C LYS A 126 9.91 17.05 10.01
N LEU A 127 8.74 16.43 9.80
CA LEU A 127 7.46 16.95 10.32
C LEU A 127 7.43 16.89 11.85
N MET A 128 7.84 15.78 12.43
CA MET A 128 7.84 15.56 13.88
C MET A 128 8.92 16.37 14.61
N ALA A 129 10.04 16.69 13.94
CA ALA A 129 11.11 17.50 14.49
C ALA A 129 10.80 19.03 14.51
N ARG A 130 9.68 19.48 13.95
CA ARG A 130 9.23 20.86 14.07
C ARG A 130 8.93 21.17 15.53
N LYS A 131 9.83 21.90 16.18
CA LYS A 131 9.57 22.43 17.52
C LYS A 131 8.31 23.28 17.48
N LYS A 132 7.49 23.11 18.50
CA LYS A 132 6.33 23.97 18.78
C LYS A 132 6.76 25.42 18.97
#